data_7b2f6808b7829dbdff05023d9695168d
#
_entry.id   7b2f6808b7829dbdff05023d9695168d
#
_cell.length_a   1.000
_cell.length_b   1.000
_cell.length_c   1.000
_cell.angle_alpha   90.00
_cell.angle_beta   90.00
_cell.angle_gamma   90.00
#
_symmetry.space_group_name_H-M   'P 1'
#
loop_
_entity.id
_entity.type
_entity.pdbx_description
1 polymer ?
#
loop_
_entity_poly.entity_id
_entity_poly.type
_entity_poly.pdbx_seq_one_letter_code
_entity_poly.pdbx_strand_id
1 'polypeptide(L)'
;MAKSQLVKCNAQNKHFDYLNFRGSHFKKIDFSFAKISGCDFWGTSFNKCNFSNAYITDCVFMGCKFIDCKFDTAHIEYTTIVNTNISGCRNIVLGKFVEVLSQYPDFQHTSDLEEVLEALKDNTNIRKYKLLHLPGNKYNRLNIYLLQKKFSPEELPKLLWRISGKSNKNLTTYKKLELELKAEKRMV
;
A
#
# COMPACT_ATOMS: atom_id res chain seq x y z
N MET A 1 11.98 4.89 5.21
CA MET A 1 11.68 4.23 6.50
C MET A 1 12.64 3.06 6.70
N ALA A 2 13.21 2.93 7.87
CA ALA A 2 14.02 1.76 8.18
C ALA A 2 13.11 0.52 8.18
N LYS A 3 13.62 -0.60 7.67
CA LYS A 3 12.96 -1.89 7.77
C LYS A 3 12.76 -2.19 9.26
N SER A 4 11.51 -2.27 9.71
CA SER A 4 11.20 -2.55 11.11
C SER A 4 11.30 -4.06 11.38
N GLN A 5 11.91 -4.42 12.48
CA GLN A 5 11.94 -5.80 12.95
C GLN A 5 11.33 -5.84 14.35
N LEU A 6 10.14 -6.44 14.46
CA LEU A 6 9.41 -6.56 15.70
C LEU A 6 9.18 -8.03 16.04
N VAL A 7 9.47 -8.38 17.28
CA VAL A 7 9.35 -9.77 17.78
C VAL A 7 8.61 -9.78 19.12
N LYS A 8 7.59 -10.65 19.25
CA LYS A 8 6.84 -10.87 20.49
C LYS A 8 6.26 -9.56 21.10
N CYS A 9 5.70 -8.70 20.26
CA CYS A 9 5.06 -7.45 20.72
C CYS A 9 3.54 -7.59 20.76
N ASN A 10 2.90 -6.87 21.69
CA ASN A 10 1.47 -6.76 21.74
C ASN A 10 1.02 -5.47 21.01
N ALA A 11 0.23 -5.65 19.96
CA ALA A 11 -0.37 -4.61 19.15
C ALA A 11 -1.91 -4.67 19.17
N GLN A 12 -2.47 -5.37 20.16
CA GLN A 12 -3.93 -5.51 20.33
C GLN A 12 -4.60 -4.15 20.47
N ASN A 13 -5.75 -4.00 19.81
CA ASN A 13 -6.56 -2.77 19.84
C ASN A 13 -5.82 -1.50 19.36
N LYS A 14 -4.63 -1.64 18.73
CA LYS A 14 -3.89 -0.48 18.22
C LYS A 14 -4.39 -0.04 16.86
N HIS A 15 -4.17 1.23 16.54
CA HIS A 15 -4.47 1.83 15.25
C HIS A 15 -3.16 2.04 14.48
N PHE A 16 -3.16 1.60 13.23
CA PHE A 16 -2.06 1.74 12.29
C PHE A 16 -2.60 2.41 11.03
N ASP A 17 -2.48 3.73 10.94
CA ASP A 17 -3.03 4.49 9.83
C ASP A 17 -1.92 5.04 8.94
N TYR A 18 -1.98 4.71 7.65
CA TYR A 18 -1.10 5.22 6.62
C TYR A 18 0.40 5.01 6.89
N LEU A 19 0.73 3.85 7.45
CA LEU A 19 2.11 3.49 7.75
C LEU A 19 2.73 2.68 6.61
N ASN A 20 3.98 3.00 6.29
CA ASN A 20 4.75 2.27 5.30
C ASN A 20 5.66 1.25 5.98
N PHE A 21 5.25 -0.02 5.91
CA PHE A 21 5.95 -1.17 6.50
C PHE A 21 6.78 -1.95 5.47
N ARG A 22 7.16 -1.35 4.37
CA ARG A 22 7.94 -1.99 3.31
C ARG A 22 9.20 -2.67 3.85
N GLY A 23 9.34 -3.96 3.56
CA GLY A 23 10.49 -4.78 3.97
C GLY A 23 10.58 -5.03 5.47
N SER A 24 9.51 -4.84 6.22
CA SER A 24 9.47 -5.11 7.66
C SER A 24 9.29 -6.60 7.96
N HIS A 25 9.73 -7.01 9.15
CA HIS A 25 9.63 -8.38 9.64
C HIS A 25 8.91 -8.41 10.97
N PHE A 26 7.76 -9.06 10.99
CA PHE A 26 6.94 -9.23 12.19
C PHE A 26 6.93 -10.71 12.60
N LYS A 27 7.31 -11.00 13.82
CA LYS A 27 7.33 -12.37 14.35
C LYS A 27 6.62 -12.44 15.70
N LYS A 28 5.58 -13.27 15.78
CA LYS A 28 4.78 -13.46 16.99
C LYS A 28 4.20 -12.15 17.52
N ILE A 29 3.67 -11.32 16.62
CA ILE A 29 2.96 -10.08 16.98
C ILE A 29 1.49 -10.41 17.12
N ASP A 30 0.90 -9.89 18.18
CA ASP A 30 -0.56 -9.94 18.36
C ASP A 30 -1.19 -8.66 17.86
N PHE A 31 -1.83 -8.73 16.69
CA PHE A 31 -2.61 -7.66 16.06
C PHE A 31 -4.13 -7.87 16.26
N SER A 32 -4.55 -8.72 17.22
CA SER A 32 -5.97 -8.95 17.40
C SER A 32 -6.71 -7.67 17.76
N PHE A 33 -7.90 -7.47 17.18
CA PHE A 33 -8.70 -6.26 17.29
C PHE A 33 -8.00 -4.96 16.83
N ALA A 34 -6.85 -5.05 16.16
CA ALA A 34 -6.18 -3.86 15.63
C ALA A 34 -6.95 -3.29 14.44
N LYS A 35 -6.89 -1.97 14.26
CA LYS A 35 -7.35 -1.28 13.07
C LYS A 35 -6.14 -0.92 12.22
N ILE A 36 -6.07 -1.44 11.00
CA ILE A 36 -4.95 -1.26 10.07
C ILE A 36 -5.52 -0.65 8.79
N SER A 37 -5.29 0.62 8.56
CA SER A 37 -5.90 1.37 7.46
C SER A 37 -4.87 2.09 6.59
N GLY A 38 -5.00 1.95 5.26
CA GLY A 38 -4.19 2.66 4.29
C GLY A 38 -2.70 2.37 4.36
N CYS A 39 -2.31 1.20 4.88
CA CYS A 39 -0.92 0.81 5.09
C CYS A 39 -0.33 0.08 3.88
N ASP A 40 0.98 0.29 3.64
CA ASP A 40 1.73 -0.39 2.60
C ASP A 40 2.65 -1.47 3.19
N PHE A 41 2.39 -2.74 2.80
CA PHE A 41 3.18 -3.91 3.17
C PHE A 41 3.85 -4.51 1.94
N TRP A 42 5.02 -4.01 1.56
CA TRP A 42 5.76 -4.50 0.41
C TRP A 42 6.94 -5.35 0.85
N GLY A 43 6.98 -6.62 0.45
CA GLY A 43 8.03 -7.54 0.86
C GLY A 43 8.08 -7.72 2.38
N THR A 44 6.95 -7.52 3.04
CA THR A 44 6.84 -7.67 4.49
C THR A 44 6.63 -9.14 4.85
N SER A 45 7.27 -9.60 5.90
CA SER A 45 7.05 -10.95 6.42
C SER A 45 6.31 -10.95 7.75
N PHE A 46 5.32 -11.82 7.85
CA PHE A 46 4.55 -12.08 9.04
C PHE A 46 4.72 -13.56 9.41
N ASN A 47 5.27 -13.82 10.60
CA ASN A 47 5.50 -15.17 11.08
C ASN A 47 4.83 -15.37 12.43
N LYS A 48 3.87 -16.29 12.50
CA LYS A 48 3.10 -16.59 13.72
C LYS A 48 2.40 -15.36 14.31
N CYS A 49 1.92 -14.46 13.44
CA CYS A 49 1.17 -13.27 13.85
C CYS A 49 -0.32 -13.59 13.97
N ASN A 50 -0.99 -12.92 14.91
CA ASN A 50 -2.41 -13.06 15.16
C ASN A 50 -3.15 -11.80 14.70
N PHE A 51 -4.04 -11.95 13.71
CA PHE A 51 -4.93 -10.89 13.20
C PHE A 51 -6.41 -11.17 13.53
N SER A 52 -6.68 -12.02 14.52
CA SER A 52 -8.07 -12.34 14.87
C SER A 52 -8.85 -11.09 15.25
N ASN A 53 -10.05 -10.92 14.69
CA ASN A 53 -10.91 -9.73 14.86
C ASN A 53 -10.26 -8.40 14.41
N ALA A 54 -9.17 -8.42 13.64
CA ALA A 54 -8.58 -7.20 13.12
C ALA A 54 -9.43 -6.61 11.98
N TYR A 55 -9.41 -5.29 11.84
CA TYR A 55 -9.99 -4.55 10.71
C TYR A 55 -8.85 -4.07 9.81
N ILE A 56 -8.77 -4.60 8.59
CA ILE A 56 -7.73 -4.30 7.60
C ILE A 56 -8.40 -3.69 6.37
N THR A 57 -8.19 -2.40 6.14
CA THR A 57 -8.86 -1.67 5.07
C THR A 57 -7.89 -0.80 4.27
N ASP A 58 -8.17 -0.65 2.98
CA ASP A 58 -7.39 0.23 2.10
C ASP A 58 -5.87 -0.06 2.07
N CYS A 59 -5.47 -1.29 2.36
CA CYS A 59 -4.07 -1.69 2.45
C CYS A 59 -3.53 -2.28 1.14
N VAL A 60 -2.21 -2.27 0.99
CA VAL A 60 -1.53 -2.95 -0.12
C VAL A 60 -0.55 -3.98 0.44
N PHE A 61 -0.80 -5.26 0.15
CA PHE A 61 0.11 -6.37 0.42
C PHE A 61 0.76 -6.81 -0.89
N MET A 62 2.03 -6.52 -1.08
CA MET A 62 2.77 -6.86 -2.29
C MET A 62 4.02 -7.70 -1.97
N GLY A 63 4.07 -8.94 -2.48
CA GLY A 63 5.18 -9.86 -2.26
C GLY A 63 5.38 -10.20 -0.79
N CYS A 64 4.30 -10.22 -0.01
CA CYS A 64 4.34 -10.51 1.42
C CYS A 64 4.48 -12.01 1.67
N LYS A 65 5.01 -12.34 2.83
CA LYS A 65 5.10 -13.74 3.30
C LYS A 65 4.31 -13.88 4.59
N PHE A 66 3.30 -14.74 4.58
CA PHE A 66 2.55 -15.14 5.76
C PHE A 66 2.90 -16.58 6.13
N ILE A 67 3.39 -16.80 7.36
CA ILE A 67 3.76 -18.10 7.88
C ILE A 67 3.03 -18.31 9.20
N ASP A 68 2.17 -19.33 9.28
CA ASP A 68 1.39 -19.69 10.48
C ASP A 68 0.57 -18.52 11.08
N CYS A 69 0.08 -17.61 10.26
CA CYS A 69 -0.73 -16.47 10.72
C CYS A 69 -2.21 -16.85 10.89
N LYS A 70 -2.89 -16.22 11.87
CA LYS A 70 -4.31 -16.41 12.15
C LYS A 70 -5.10 -15.18 11.75
N PHE A 71 -6.28 -15.40 11.12
CA PHE A 71 -7.20 -14.35 10.70
C PHE A 71 -8.64 -14.65 11.14
N ASP A 72 -8.82 -15.33 12.29
CA ASP A 72 -10.14 -15.69 12.78
C ASP A 72 -11.01 -14.43 12.90
N THR A 73 -12.14 -14.40 12.21
CA THR A 73 -13.08 -13.26 12.22
C THR A 73 -12.47 -11.92 11.84
N ALA A 74 -11.34 -11.90 11.14
CA ALA A 74 -10.75 -10.67 10.62
C ALA A 74 -11.60 -10.09 9.47
N HIS A 75 -11.74 -8.77 9.43
CA HIS A 75 -12.41 -8.04 8.35
C HIS A 75 -11.35 -7.44 7.42
N ILE A 76 -11.32 -7.90 6.16
CA ILE A 76 -10.37 -7.41 5.15
C ILE A 76 -11.19 -6.87 3.99
N GLU A 77 -11.11 -5.55 3.74
CA GLU A 77 -11.90 -4.88 2.71
C GLU A 77 -11.06 -3.83 1.97
N TYR A 78 -11.47 -3.47 0.75
CA TYR A 78 -10.82 -2.42 -0.07
C TYR A 78 -9.31 -2.57 -0.20
N THR A 79 -8.79 -3.77 -0.08
CA THR A 79 -7.37 -4.10 0.04
C THR A 79 -6.87 -4.78 -1.22
N THR A 80 -5.67 -4.45 -1.65
CA THR A 80 -5.03 -5.08 -2.82
C THR A 80 -3.93 -6.03 -2.34
N ILE A 81 -4.00 -7.29 -2.79
CA ILE A 81 -3.04 -8.34 -2.47
C ILE A 81 -2.38 -8.79 -3.78
N VAL A 82 -1.06 -8.61 -3.91
CA VAL A 82 -0.34 -8.89 -5.16
C VAL A 82 0.84 -9.81 -4.88
N ASN A 83 0.99 -10.86 -5.69
CA ASN A 83 2.11 -11.80 -5.59
C ASN A 83 2.40 -12.21 -4.14
N THR A 84 1.35 -12.50 -3.40
CA THR A 84 1.38 -12.83 -1.96
C THR A 84 0.61 -14.12 -1.73
N ASN A 85 1.29 -15.14 -1.22
CA ASN A 85 0.64 -16.41 -0.90
C ASN A 85 -0.04 -16.32 0.46
N ILE A 86 -1.37 -16.44 0.46
CA ILE A 86 -2.21 -16.43 1.66
C ILE A 86 -2.78 -17.82 2.01
N SER A 87 -2.45 -18.87 1.25
CA SER A 87 -3.00 -20.23 1.48
C SER A 87 -2.61 -20.83 2.83
N GLY A 88 -1.47 -20.39 3.39
CA GLY A 88 -1.02 -20.80 4.73
C GLY A 88 -1.62 -19.99 5.89
N CYS A 89 -2.52 -19.03 5.60
CA CYS A 89 -3.22 -18.27 6.63
C CYS A 89 -4.42 -19.05 7.14
N ARG A 90 -4.55 -19.17 8.46
CA ARG A 90 -5.70 -19.83 9.07
C ARG A 90 -6.92 -18.90 9.08
N ASN A 91 -8.05 -19.40 8.57
CA ASN A 91 -9.36 -18.75 8.62
C ASN A 91 -9.40 -17.34 7.98
N ILE A 92 -8.56 -17.11 6.95
CA ILE A 92 -8.62 -15.85 6.20
C ILE A 92 -9.86 -15.84 5.31
N VAL A 93 -10.67 -14.80 5.44
CA VAL A 93 -11.82 -14.51 4.58
C VAL A 93 -11.62 -13.13 3.96
N LEU A 94 -11.66 -13.08 2.63
CA LEU A 94 -11.55 -11.82 1.90
C LEU A 94 -12.94 -11.22 1.70
N GLY A 95 -13.13 -10.01 2.17
CA GLY A 95 -14.39 -9.28 2.12
C GLY A 95 -14.57 -8.48 0.83
N LYS A 96 -15.38 -7.43 0.91
CA LYS A 96 -15.74 -6.60 -0.26
C LYS A 96 -14.55 -5.84 -0.82
N PHE A 97 -14.53 -5.74 -2.16
CA PHE A 97 -13.54 -4.95 -2.89
C PHE A 97 -12.08 -5.31 -2.57
N VAL A 98 -11.82 -6.56 -2.18
CA VAL A 98 -10.46 -7.09 -2.11
C VAL A 98 -10.07 -7.57 -3.50
N GLU A 99 -8.95 -7.05 -4.00
CA GLU A 99 -8.37 -7.45 -5.28
C GLU A 99 -7.15 -8.34 -5.04
N VAL A 100 -7.16 -9.54 -5.62
CA VAL A 100 -6.02 -10.47 -5.54
C VAL A 100 -5.42 -10.63 -6.92
N LEU A 101 -4.17 -10.25 -7.08
CA LEU A 101 -3.41 -10.36 -8.32
C LEU A 101 -2.26 -11.35 -8.14
N SER A 102 -2.22 -12.37 -9.00
CA SER A 102 -1.14 -13.38 -9.00
C SER A 102 0.18 -12.84 -9.56
N GLN A 103 0.10 -11.80 -10.38
CA GLN A 103 1.25 -11.18 -11.04
C GLN A 103 1.30 -9.68 -10.74
N TYR A 104 2.51 -9.13 -10.85
CA TYR A 104 2.73 -7.69 -10.75
C TYR A 104 2.11 -7.02 -12.00
N PRO A 105 1.11 -6.14 -11.82
CA PRO A 105 0.41 -5.55 -12.95
C PRO A 105 1.31 -4.60 -13.73
N ASP A 106 0.93 -4.37 -14.97
CA ASP A 106 1.45 -3.26 -15.77
C ASP A 106 0.43 -2.12 -15.80
N PHE A 107 0.85 -0.95 -16.24
CA PHE A 107 0.01 0.24 -16.35
C PHE A 107 0.00 0.77 -17.79
N GLN A 108 -1.03 1.53 -18.13
CA GLN A 108 -1.12 2.14 -19.45
C GLN A 108 -0.16 3.33 -19.55
N HIS A 109 0.78 3.26 -20.47
CA HIS A 109 1.74 4.31 -20.77
C HIS A 109 1.10 5.37 -21.69
N THR A 110 1.22 6.64 -21.31
CA THR A 110 0.88 7.79 -22.16
C THR A 110 2.00 8.83 -22.03
N SER A 111 2.23 9.63 -23.07
CA SER A 111 3.26 10.69 -23.07
C SER A 111 3.13 11.63 -21.87
N ASP A 112 1.91 12.11 -21.62
CA ASP A 112 1.63 13.06 -20.53
C ASP A 112 1.87 12.47 -19.15
N LEU A 113 1.56 11.16 -18.98
CA LEU A 113 1.83 10.48 -17.73
C LEU A 113 3.33 10.27 -17.51
N GLU A 114 4.06 9.87 -18.53
CA GLU A 114 5.50 9.66 -18.44
C GLU A 114 6.25 10.98 -18.16
N GLU A 115 5.83 12.09 -18.78
CA GLU A 115 6.40 13.41 -18.53
C GLU A 115 6.27 13.81 -17.06
N VAL A 116 5.07 13.71 -16.47
CA VAL A 116 4.86 14.05 -15.07
C VAL A 116 5.55 13.07 -14.11
N LEU A 117 5.60 11.80 -14.45
CA LEU A 117 6.34 10.82 -13.65
C LEU A 117 7.84 11.17 -13.61
N GLU A 118 8.43 11.55 -14.75
CA GLU A 118 9.84 11.97 -14.79
C GLU A 118 10.06 13.25 -13.94
N ALA A 119 9.16 14.23 -14.03
CA ALA A 119 9.22 15.44 -13.20
C ALA A 119 9.12 15.14 -11.68
N LEU A 120 8.39 14.09 -11.29
CA LEU A 120 8.22 13.69 -9.90
C LEU A 120 9.34 12.79 -9.36
N LYS A 121 10.28 12.40 -10.19
CA LYS A 121 11.36 11.44 -9.86
C LYS A 121 12.20 11.87 -8.66
N ASP A 122 12.48 13.16 -8.55
CA ASP A 122 13.30 13.71 -7.47
C ASP A 122 12.49 14.32 -6.32
N ASN A 123 11.15 14.18 -6.35
CA ASN A 123 10.32 14.60 -5.22
C ASN A 123 10.67 13.78 -3.98
N THR A 124 11.08 14.46 -2.92
CA THR A 124 11.69 13.86 -1.72
C THR A 124 10.85 12.75 -1.11
N ASN A 125 9.53 12.95 -0.95
CA ASN A 125 8.68 11.95 -0.28
C ASN A 125 8.23 10.85 -1.23
N ILE A 126 7.90 11.18 -2.48
CA ILE A 126 7.56 10.20 -3.51
C ILE A 126 8.71 9.19 -3.68
N ARG A 127 9.95 9.69 -3.74
CA ARG A 127 11.16 8.88 -3.81
C ARG A 127 11.42 8.09 -2.52
N LYS A 128 11.37 8.76 -1.35
CA LYS A 128 11.62 8.15 -0.04
C LYS A 128 10.72 6.97 0.24
N TYR A 129 9.42 7.12 -0.03
CA TYR A 129 8.42 6.07 0.21
C TYR A 129 8.14 5.20 -1.00
N LYS A 130 8.87 5.43 -2.11
CA LYS A 130 8.79 4.64 -3.36
C LYS A 130 7.35 4.62 -3.92
N LEU A 131 6.66 5.74 -3.88
CA LEU A 131 5.26 5.81 -4.26
C LEU A 131 5.04 5.66 -5.77
N LEU A 132 5.85 6.34 -6.60
CA LEU A 132 5.76 6.27 -8.05
C LEU A 132 7.02 5.68 -8.70
N HIS A 133 8.16 5.68 -7.99
CA HIS A 133 9.45 5.20 -8.48
C HIS A 133 10.08 4.18 -7.54
N LEU A 134 10.77 3.22 -8.13
CA LEU A 134 11.59 2.22 -7.45
C LEU A 134 13.08 2.45 -7.76
N PRO A 135 14.02 1.86 -7.00
CA PRO A 135 15.44 1.94 -7.32
C PRO A 135 15.75 1.48 -8.75
N GLY A 136 16.78 2.06 -9.37
CA GLY A 136 17.19 1.74 -10.74
C GLY A 136 16.26 2.34 -11.79
N ASN A 137 15.72 3.53 -11.55
CA ASN A 137 14.86 4.28 -12.48
C ASN A 137 13.63 3.48 -12.98
N LYS A 138 13.11 2.60 -12.15
CA LYS A 138 11.93 1.80 -12.48
C LYS A 138 10.68 2.47 -11.91
N TYR A 139 9.58 2.43 -12.64
CA TYR A 139 8.28 2.87 -12.13
C TYR A 139 7.71 1.89 -11.11
N ASN A 140 7.01 2.41 -10.12
CA ASN A 140 6.15 1.61 -9.24
C ASN A 140 4.85 1.29 -9.98
N ARG A 141 4.92 0.29 -10.88
CA ARG A 141 3.80 -0.08 -11.76
C ARG A 141 2.51 -0.38 -11.01
N LEU A 142 2.60 -1.02 -9.85
CA LEU A 142 1.41 -1.34 -9.05
C LEU A 142 0.69 -0.07 -8.60
N ASN A 143 1.39 0.88 -8.00
CA ASN A 143 0.76 2.10 -7.53
C ASN A 143 0.18 2.92 -8.70
N ILE A 144 0.89 3.00 -9.82
CA ILE A 144 0.40 3.69 -11.02
C ILE A 144 -0.84 2.98 -11.58
N TYR A 145 -0.82 1.66 -11.71
CA TYR A 145 -1.97 0.85 -12.09
C TYR A 145 -3.19 1.11 -11.20
N LEU A 146 -3.00 1.10 -9.88
CA LEU A 146 -4.07 1.37 -8.93
C LEU A 146 -4.62 2.80 -9.05
N LEU A 147 -3.78 3.79 -9.35
CA LEU A 147 -4.22 5.15 -9.65
C LEU A 147 -5.03 5.23 -10.93
N GLN A 148 -4.61 4.54 -12.00
CA GLN A 148 -5.36 4.48 -13.27
C GLN A 148 -6.74 3.82 -13.14
N LYS A 149 -6.96 2.99 -12.12
CA LYS A 149 -8.30 2.47 -11.79
C LYS A 149 -9.20 3.51 -11.11
N LYS A 150 -8.66 4.62 -10.63
CA LYS A 150 -9.38 5.65 -9.86
C LYS A 150 -9.53 6.97 -10.62
N PHE A 151 -8.64 7.22 -11.57
CA PHE A 151 -8.57 8.46 -12.34
C PHE A 151 -8.47 8.14 -13.82
N SER A 152 -9.10 8.95 -14.69
CA SER A 152 -9.02 8.76 -16.14
C SER A 152 -7.59 9.03 -16.66
N PRO A 153 -7.24 8.54 -17.86
CA PRO A 153 -5.94 8.81 -18.49
C PRO A 153 -5.61 10.29 -18.63
N GLU A 154 -6.63 11.14 -18.83
CA GLU A 154 -6.49 12.59 -18.99
C GLU A 154 -6.41 13.32 -17.65
N GLU A 155 -7.04 12.79 -16.61
CA GLU A 155 -7.07 13.39 -15.27
C GLU A 155 -5.78 13.13 -14.49
N LEU A 156 -5.29 11.88 -14.51
CA LEU A 156 -4.18 11.46 -13.67
C LEU A 156 -2.92 12.30 -13.85
N PRO A 157 -2.44 12.58 -15.09
CA PRO A 157 -1.27 13.44 -15.29
C PRO A 157 -1.47 14.85 -14.73
N LYS A 158 -2.64 15.46 -14.96
CA LYS A 158 -2.96 16.82 -14.48
C LYS A 158 -2.94 16.90 -12.96
N LEU A 159 -3.50 15.90 -12.28
CA LEU A 159 -3.52 15.83 -10.82
C LEU A 159 -2.10 15.62 -10.26
N LEU A 160 -1.31 14.78 -10.89
CA LEU A 160 0.09 14.56 -10.52
C LEU A 160 0.93 15.84 -10.69
N TRP A 161 0.71 16.63 -11.75
CA TRP A 161 1.35 17.95 -11.93
C TRP A 161 1.01 18.91 -10.80
N ARG A 162 -0.23 18.93 -10.31
CA ARG A 162 -0.63 19.81 -9.20
C ARG A 162 0.09 19.50 -7.90
N ILE A 163 0.38 18.23 -7.64
CA ILE A 163 1.13 17.85 -6.44
C ILE A 163 2.64 18.00 -6.59
N SER A 164 3.17 18.11 -7.81
CA SER A 164 4.62 18.19 -8.05
C SER A 164 5.27 19.41 -7.41
N GLY A 165 4.58 20.55 -7.41
CA GLY A 165 5.04 21.82 -6.81
C GLY A 165 4.75 21.96 -5.32
N LYS A 166 4.10 20.97 -4.68
CA LYS A 166 3.69 21.05 -3.28
C LYS A 166 4.68 20.37 -2.32
N SER A 167 4.70 20.85 -1.07
CA SER A 167 5.40 20.15 0.01
C SER A 167 4.60 18.89 0.42
N ASN A 168 5.00 17.75 -0.12
CA ASN A 168 4.29 16.46 0.03
C ASN A 168 4.70 15.71 1.33
N LYS A 169 4.87 16.43 2.47
CA LYS A 169 5.41 15.85 3.72
C LYS A 169 4.64 14.65 4.25
N ASN A 170 3.35 14.55 3.96
CA ASN A 170 2.47 13.50 4.48
C ASN A 170 2.27 12.31 3.51
N LEU A 171 2.86 12.32 2.32
CA LEU A 171 2.75 11.24 1.37
C LEU A 171 3.65 10.06 1.77
N THR A 172 3.10 9.14 2.54
CA THR A 172 3.83 7.98 3.11
C THR A 172 3.43 6.65 2.49
N THR A 173 2.20 6.52 1.98
CA THR A 173 1.64 5.29 1.41
C THR A 173 0.88 5.57 0.12
N TYR A 174 0.58 4.50 -0.64
CA TYR A 174 -0.30 4.58 -1.80
C TYR A 174 -1.63 5.28 -1.46
N LYS A 175 -2.26 4.90 -0.34
CA LYS A 175 -3.57 5.47 0.04
C LYS A 175 -3.49 6.96 0.34
N LYS A 176 -2.40 7.43 0.96
CA LYS A 176 -2.18 8.88 1.16
C LYS A 176 -2.05 9.62 -0.17
N LEU A 177 -1.33 9.05 -1.13
CA LEU A 177 -1.22 9.61 -2.48
C LEU A 177 -2.59 9.66 -3.16
N GLU A 178 -3.35 8.57 -3.14
CA GLU A 178 -4.72 8.52 -3.71
C GLU A 178 -5.63 9.61 -3.10
N LEU A 179 -5.59 9.77 -1.78
CA LEU A 179 -6.41 10.77 -1.08
C LEU A 179 -6.02 12.20 -1.45
N GLU A 180 -4.72 12.48 -1.56
CA GLU A 180 -4.23 13.79 -2.01
C GLU A 180 -4.72 14.12 -3.43
N LEU A 181 -4.59 13.18 -4.37
CA LEU A 181 -5.09 13.37 -5.74
C LEU A 181 -6.62 13.56 -5.78
N LYS A 182 -7.37 12.86 -4.93
CA LYS A 182 -8.82 13.10 -4.81
C LYS A 182 -9.15 14.47 -4.24
N ALA A 183 -8.35 14.99 -3.32
CA ALA A 183 -8.51 16.35 -2.81
C ALA A 183 -8.25 17.38 -3.92
N GLU A 184 -7.20 17.21 -4.72
CA GLU A 184 -6.92 18.07 -5.89
C GLU A 184 -8.05 18.05 -6.92
N LYS A 185 -8.68 16.91 -7.16
CA LYS A 185 -9.81 16.78 -8.08
C LYS A 185 -11.03 17.57 -7.64
N ARG A 186 -11.26 17.70 -6.32
CA ARG A 186 -12.41 18.45 -5.78
C ARG A 186 -12.25 19.98 -5.80
N MET A 187 -11.04 20.46 -6.02
CA MET A 187 -10.73 21.90 -6.08
C MET A 187 -10.93 22.49 -7.49
N VAL A 188 -11.40 21.68 -8.43
CA VAL A 188 -11.71 22.02 -9.83
C VAL A 188 -13.20 22.02 -10.05
#